data_d941defb3af1e1da79713c829e6bd819
#
_entry.id   d941defb3af1e1da79713c829e6bd819
#
_cell.length_a   1.000
_cell.length_b   1.000
_cell.length_c   1.000
_cell.angle_alpha   90.00
_cell.angle_beta   90.00
_cell.angle_gamma   90.00
#
_symmetry.space_group_name_H-M   'P 1'
#
loop_
_entity.id
_entity.type
_entity.pdbx_description
1 polymer ?
#
loop_
_entity_poly.entity_id
_entity_poly.type
_entity_poly.pdbx_seq_one_letter_code
_entity_poly.pdbx_strand_id
1 'polypeptide(L)' 'MIHKYLAYLKTIETGSITQAAAELGYTQSAVSRMIADLEEHWDVPLLTRNRSGIEISSEGTQLLPILQSLSLIHI' A
#
# COMPACT_ATOMS: atom_id res chain seq x y z
N MET A 1 6.05 8.19 -7.57
CA MET A 1 5.92 7.69 -6.17
C MET A 1 4.52 7.80 -5.61
N ILE A 2 3.80 8.90 -5.88
CA ILE A 2 2.47 9.09 -5.30
C ILE A 2 1.50 7.95 -5.62
N HIS A 3 1.52 7.42 -6.83
CA HIS A 3 0.63 6.32 -7.22
C HIS A 3 0.89 5.06 -6.40
N LYS A 4 2.15 4.81 -6.05
CA LYS A 4 2.52 3.65 -5.24
C LYS A 4 1.99 3.80 -3.82
N TYR A 5 2.07 4.99 -3.25
CA TYR A 5 1.51 5.28 -1.93
C TYR A 5 0.00 5.10 -1.92
N LEU A 6 -0.68 5.61 -2.95
CA LEU A 6 -2.14 5.46 -3.05
C LEU A 6 -2.54 4.00 -3.17
N ALA A 7 -1.79 3.20 -3.94
CA ALA A 7 -2.04 1.77 -4.04
C ALA A 7 -1.88 1.07 -2.69
N TYR A 8 -0.85 1.44 -1.94
CA TYR A 8 -0.62 0.90 -0.60
C TYR A 8 -1.76 1.26 0.35
N LEU A 9 -2.15 2.54 0.39
CA LEU A 9 -3.22 3.01 1.26
C LEU A 9 -4.56 2.32 0.92
N LYS A 10 -4.85 2.16 -0.36
CA LYS A 10 -6.08 1.47 -0.78
C LYS A 10 -6.04 0.00 -0.40
N THR A 11 -4.89 -0.64 -0.49
CA THR A 11 -4.74 -2.04 -0.10
C THR A 11 -5.00 -2.22 1.40
N ILE A 12 -4.51 -1.31 2.23
CA ILE A 12 -4.77 -1.35 3.67
C ILE A 12 -6.26 -1.13 3.94
N GLU A 13 -6.86 -0.15 3.29
CA GLU A 13 -8.26 0.19 3.46
C GLU A 13 -9.17 -0.99 3.13
N THR A 14 -8.89 -1.67 2.02
CA THR A 14 -9.74 -2.79 1.56
C THR A 14 -9.36 -4.13 2.17
N GLY A 15 -8.13 -4.26 2.66
CA GLY A 15 -7.61 -5.53 3.14
C GLY A 15 -7.32 -6.53 2.02
N SER A 16 -7.26 -6.08 0.77
CA SER A 16 -7.14 -6.96 -0.38
C SER A 16 -6.44 -6.24 -1.54
N ILE A 17 -5.38 -6.86 -2.07
CA ILE A 17 -4.70 -6.33 -3.25
C ILE A 17 -5.62 -6.38 -4.46
N THR A 18 -6.39 -7.46 -4.60
CA THR A 18 -7.32 -7.62 -5.71
C THR A 18 -8.38 -6.52 -5.72
N GLN A 19 -8.97 -6.24 -4.56
CA GLN A 19 -10.00 -5.22 -4.45
C GLN A 19 -9.41 -3.83 -4.67
N ALA A 20 -8.24 -3.56 -4.11
CA ALA A 20 -7.56 -2.28 -4.30
C ALA A 20 -7.28 -2.04 -5.79
N ALA A 21 -6.80 -3.06 -6.49
CA ALA A 21 -6.54 -2.96 -7.92
C ALA A 21 -7.82 -2.64 -8.70
N ALA A 22 -8.92 -3.31 -8.36
CA ALA A 22 -10.20 -3.06 -9.03
C ALA A 22 -10.66 -1.62 -8.83
N GLU A 23 -10.56 -1.11 -7.60
CA GLU A 23 -11.00 0.26 -7.29
C GLU A 23 -10.12 1.32 -7.93
N LEU A 24 -8.83 1.03 -8.10
CA LEU A 24 -7.89 2.00 -8.68
C LEU A 24 -7.75 1.88 -10.19
N GLY A 25 -8.34 0.85 -10.79
CA GLY A 25 -8.22 0.64 -12.23
C GLY A 25 -6.90 0.03 -12.65
N TYR A 26 -6.24 -0.69 -11.74
CA TYR A 26 -4.98 -1.39 -12.02
C TYR A 26 -5.19 -2.89 -12.05
N THR A 27 -4.18 -3.63 -12.55
CA THR A 27 -4.14 -5.08 -12.39
C THR A 27 -3.62 -5.43 -10.99
N GLN A 28 -3.95 -6.62 -10.52
CA GLN A 28 -3.42 -7.11 -9.24
C GLN A 28 -1.90 -7.13 -9.26
N SER A 29 -1.30 -7.57 -10.36
CA SER A 29 0.15 -7.61 -10.51
C SER A 29 0.77 -6.22 -10.38
N ALA A 30 0.12 -5.21 -10.96
CA ALA A 30 0.61 -3.84 -10.89
C ALA A 30 0.61 -3.32 -9.45
N VAL A 31 -0.46 -3.56 -8.71
CA VAL A 31 -0.55 -3.13 -7.31
C VAL A 31 0.50 -3.87 -6.47
N SER A 32 0.65 -5.18 -6.66
CA SER A 32 1.66 -5.95 -5.94
C SER A 32 3.06 -5.40 -6.20
N ARG A 33 3.36 -5.05 -7.44
CA ARG A 33 4.67 -4.51 -7.81
C ARG A 33 4.89 -3.13 -7.20
N MET A 34 3.86 -2.28 -7.19
CA MET A 34 3.95 -0.95 -6.59
C MET A 34 4.28 -1.03 -5.11
N ILE A 35 3.64 -1.96 -4.39
CA ILE A 35 3.88 -2.13 -2.97
C ILE A 35 5.28 -2.72 -2.73
N ALA A 36 5.71 -3.68 -3.56
CA ALA A 36 7.05 -4.23 -3.45
C ALA A 36 8.11 -3.15 -3.67
N ASP A 37 7.88 -2.23 -4.61
CA ASP A 37 8.79 -1.12 -4.85
C ASP A 37 8.88 -0.19 -3.65
N LEU A 38 7.76 0.06 -2.95
CA LEU A 38 7.77 0.86 -1.72
C LEU A 38 8.53 0.16 -0.61
N GLU A 39 8.33 -1.16 -0.46
CA GLU A 39 9.05 -1.93 0.56
C GLU A 39 10.56 -1.91 0.31
N GLU A 40 10.96 -1.97 -0.95
CA GLU A 40 12.36 -1.86 -1.32
C GLU A 40 12.91 -0.47 -1.03
N HIS A 41 12.14 0.56 -1.36
CA HIS A 41 12.54 1.95 -1.14
C HIS A 41 12.75 2.27 0.34
N TRP A 42 11.85 1.80 1.20
CA TRP A 42 11.92 2.06 2.63
C TRP A 42 12.71 1.01 3.39
N ASP A 43 13.05 -0.11 2.72
CA ASP A 43 13.80 -1.23 3.27
C ASP A 43 13.13 -1.84 4.50
N VAL A 44 11.81 -1.92 4.48
CA VAL A 44 11.00 -2.54 5.54
C VAL A 44 9.79 -3.22 4.93
N PRO A 45 9.24 -4.26 5.57
CA PRO A 45 7.97 -4.83 5.14
C PRO A 45 6.85 -3.86 5.48
N LEU A 46 5.94 -3.63 4.55
CA LEU A 46 4.83 -2.71 4.74
C LEU A 46 3.49 -3.42 4.94
N LEU A 47 3.41 -4.70 4.58
CA LEU A 47 2.20 -5.50 4.71
C LEU A 47 2.50 -6.78 5.47
N THR A 48 1.51 -7.22 6.25
CA THR A 48 1.51 -8.51 6.92
C THR A 48 0.37 -9.33 6.35
N ARG A 49 0.65 -10.57 5.94
CA ARG A 49 -0.36 -11.49 5.43
C ARG A 49 -0.77 -12.46 6.52
N ASN A 50 -2.07 -12.66 6.69
CA ASN A 50 -2.60 -13.61 7.64
C ASN A 50 -3.86 -14.28 7.08
N ARG A 51 -4.53 -15.11 7.88
CA ARG A 51 -5.71 -15.84 7.42
C ARG A 51 -6.89 -14.92 7.09
N SER A 52 -6.93 -13.76 7.73
CA SER A 52 -8.00 -12.79 7.50
C SER A 52 -7.76 -11.92 6.27
N GLY A 53 -6.57 -11.99 5.68
CA GLY A 53 -6.21 -11.21 4.52
C GLY A 53 -4.90 -10.45 4.72
N ILE A 54 -4.87 -9.21 4.28
CA ILE A 54 -3.69 -8.37 4.32
C ILE A 54 -3.92 -7.23 5.29
N GLU A 55 -2.95 -6.98 6.15
CA GLU A 55 -2.99 -5.90 7.13
C GLU A 55 -1.71 -5.07 7.04
N ILE A 56 -1.76 -3.87 7.59
CA ILE A 56 -0.57 -3.03 7.69
C ILE A 56 0.41 -3.67 8.67
N SER A 57 1.69 -3.64 8.33
CA SER A 57 2.74 -4.10 9.22
C SER A 57 2.98 -3.08 10.34
N SER A 58 3.71 -3.46 11.38
CA SER A 58 4.09 -2.52 12.44
C SER A 58 4.95 -1.39 11.88
N GLU A 59 5.86 -1.72 10.97
CA GLU A 59 6.70 -0.71 10.30
C GLU A 59 5.84 0.21 9.44
N GLY A 60 4.86 -0.34 8.72
CA GLY A 60 3.94 0.45 7.92
C GLY A 60 3.09 1.39 8.77
N THR A 61 2.70 0.95 9.96
CA THR A 61 1.94 1.81 10.88
C THR A 61 2.74 3.05 11.25
N GLN A 62 4.05 2.92 11.43
CA GLN A 62 4.90 4.06 11.74
C GLN A 62 5.07 5.01 10.56
N LEU A 63 5.04 4.48 9.33
CA LEU A 63 5.20 5.28 8.13
C LEU A 63 3.90 5.88 7.61
N LEU A 64 2.77 5.33 8.03
CA LEU A 64 1.46 5.71 7.49
C LEU A 64 1.17 7.21 7.58
N PRO A 65 1.42 7.90 8.70
CA PRO A 65 1.17 9.35 8.76
C PRO A 65 2.00 10.13 7.73
N ILE A 66 3.23 9.68 7.48
CA ILE A 66 4.12 10.31 6.49
C ILE A 66 3.55 10.10 5.09
N LEU A 67 3.13 8.87 4.77
CA LEU A 67 2.57 8.55 3.46
C LEU A 67 1.27 9.29 3.20
N GLN A 68 0.42 9.40 4.20
CA GLN A 68 -0.83 10.13 4.10
C GLN A 68 -0.58 11.63 3.86
N SER A 69 0.41 12.19 4.54
CA SER A 69 0.78 13.58 4.36
C SER A 69 1.27 13.84 2.94
N LEU A 70 2.09 12.95 2.40
CA LEU A 70 2.56 13.05 1.01
C LEU A 70 1.40 13.00 0.02
N SER A 71 0.42 12.13 0.26
CA SER A 71 -0.76 12.02 -0.60
C SER A 71 -1.58 13.29 -0.59
N LEU A 72 -1.76 13.91 0.58
CA LEU A 72 -2.52 15.15 0.72
C LEU A 72 -1.82 16.33 0.03
N ILE A 73 -0.49 16.37 0.09
CA ILE A 73 0.27 17.45 -0.54
C ILE A 73 0.10 17.42 -2.06
N HIS A 74 -0.06 16.25 -2.64
CA HIS A 74 -0.15 16.08 -4.09
C HIS A 74 -1.57 16.05 -4.63
N ILE A 75 -2.56 16.17 -3.78
CA ILE A 75 -3.95 16.30 -4.18
C ILE A 75 -4.32 17.77 -4.29
#